data_9a634f39b42bbe4a991bc6563a892812
#
_entry.id   9a634f39b42bbe4a991bc6563a892812
#
_cell.length_a   1.000
_cell.length_b   1.000
_cell.length_c   1.000
_cell.angle_alpha   90.00
_cell.angle_beta   90.00
_cell.angle_gamma   90.00
#
_symmetry.space_group_name_H-M   'P 1'
#
loop_
_entity.id
_entity.type
_entity.pdbx_description
1 polymer ?
#
loop_
_entity_poly.entity_id
_entity_poly.type
_entity_poly.pdbx_seq_one_letter_code
_entity_poly.pdbx_strand_id
1 'polypeptide(L)'
;MFVGKIVAYLRTSTDKQDLSHQKLELLEYARNKSLRIDSFIEISISSRKTSKQRRIDELLQTLDDADTLIVTELSRLGRSTAEIIALVNAMIKRNIRVIIIKQNLDISRHDMNSKIIITLFSLFAELERDMISLRTKEALLAKKAQGIKLGKPKGTLQKSKFDKDIEKIKELLGYGLSIRKMAKVLGYTSHIALNTYINKRSLRQIDL
;
A
#
# COMPACT_ATOMS: atom_id res chain seq x y z
N MET A 1 -2.96 11.87 32.21
CA MET A 1 -3.29 10.47 32.45
C MET A 1 -3.91 9.94 31.17
N PHE A 2 -3.32 8.95 30.51
CA PHE A 2 -3.96 8.33 29.35
C PHE A 2 -5.13 7.46 29.83
N VAL A 3 -6.34 7.80 29.43
CA VAL A 3 -7.59 7.15 29.87
C VAL A 3 -8.06 6.11 28.84
N GLY A 4 -7.32 5.92 27.76
CA GLY A 4 -7.65 4.99 26.68
C GLY A 4 -7.31 3.53 27.02
N LYS A 5 -7.82 2.60 26.23
CA LYS A 5 -7.54 1.18 26.32
C LYS A 5 -6.10 0.87 25.94
N ILE A 6 -5.56 -0.20 26.49
CA ILE A 6 -4.26 -0.74 26.10
C ILE A 6 -4.50 -1.95 25.19
N VAL A 7 -4.13 -1.80 23.92
CA VAL A 7 -4.34 -2.79 22.87
C VAL A 7 -3.00 -3.38 22.46
N ALA A 8 -2.87 -4.69 22.53
CA ALA A 8 -1.68 -5.42 22.09
C ALA A 8 -1.85 -5.88 20.65
N TYR A 9 -0.88 -5.55 19.78
CA TYR A 9 -0.90 -5.91 18.38
C TYR A 9 0.10 -7.03 18.08
N LEU A 10 -0.41 -8.08 17.45
CA LEU A 10 0.37 -9.24 17.02
C LEU A 10 0.21 -9.45 15.52
N ARG A 11 1.33 -9.74 14.86
CA ARG A 11 1.34 -10.03 13.43
C ARG A 11 2.17 -11.28 13.13
N THR A 12 1.54 -12.24 12.47
CA THR A 12 2.25 -13.44 12.01
C THR A 12 2.14 -13.62 10.50
N SER A 13 3.09 -14.31 9.90
CA SER A 13 3.03 -14.73 8.51
C SER A 13 2.19 -16.00 8.32
N THR A 14 2.47 -17.06 9.08
CA THR A 14 1.74 -18.36 9.08
C THR A 14 2.11 -19.20 10.29
N ASP A 15 3.11 -18.79 11.07
CA ASP A 15 3.64 -19.59 12.17
C ASP A 15 2.92 -19.26 13.48
N LYS A 16 2.22 -20.27 14.02
CA LYS A 16 1.52 -20.17 15.31
C LYS A 16 2.47 -20.06 16.51
N GLN A 17 3.69 -20.58 16.40
CA GLN A 17 4.68 -20.48 17.47
C GLN A 17 5.16 -19.03 17.64
N ASP A 18 5.41 -18.32 16.55
CA ASP A 18 5.77 -16.89 16.59
C ASP A 18 4.68 -16.05 17.29
N LEU A 19 3.41 -16.37 17.06
CA LEU A 19 2.29 -15.66 17.70
C LEU A 19 2.28 -15.87 19.22
N SER A 20 2.49 -17.08 19.67
CA SER A 20 2.53 -17.42 21.10
C SER A 20 3.71 -16.74 21.81
N HIS A 21 4.87 -16.70 21.19
CA HIS A 21 6.04 -15.97 21.69
C HIS A 21 5.80 -14.46 21.80
N GLN A 22 5.24 -13.85 20.78
CA GLN A 22 4.90 -12.43 20.82
C GLN A 22 3.91 -12.12 21.95
N LYS A 23 2.89 -12.97 22.12
CA LYS A 23 1.88 -12.80 23.16
C LYS A 23 2.49 -12.91 24.56
N LEU A 24 3.39 -13.86 24.78
CA LEU A 24 4.09 -14.01 26.05
C LEU A 24 4.95 -12.78 26.37
N GLU A 25 5.74 -12.31 25.41
CA GLU A 25 6.59 -11.12 25.53
C GLU A 25 5.78 -9.85 25.88
N LEU A 26 4.61 -9.68 25.26
CA LEU A 26 3.69 -8.57 25.54
C LEU A 26 3.11 -8.65 26.94
N LEU A 27 2.70 -9.85 27.40
CA LEU A 27 2.16 -10.06 28.75
C LEU A 27 3.23 -9.86 29.83
N GLU A 28 4.46 -10.32 29.61
CA GLU A 28 5.58 -10.10 30.53
C GLU A 28 5.93 -8.63 30.65
N TYR A 29 6.00 -7.91 29.52
CA TYR A 29 6.22 -6.47 29.54
C TYR A 29 5.12 -5.74 30.32
N ALA A 30 3.87 -6.05 30.03
CA ALA A 30 2.72 -5.43 30.69
C ALA A 30 2.76 -5.67 32.22
N ARG A 31 3.08 -6.91 32.64
CA ARG A 31 3.24 -7.25 34.06
C ARG A 31 4.35 -6.42 34.70
N ASN A 32 5.53 -6.34 34.06
CA ASN A 32 6.68 -5.60 34.60
C ASN A 32 6.45 -4.09 34.71
N LYS A 33 5.59 -3.56 33.85
CA LYS A 33 5.21 -2.13 33.84
C LYS A 33 3.91 -1.85 34.59
N SER A 34 3.30 -2.85 35.25
CA SER A 34 2.00 -2.74 35.90
C SER A 34 0.90 -2.20 34.95
N LEU A 35 0.96 -2.61 33.69
CA LEU A 35 -0.03 -2.27 32.67
C LEU A 35 -1.03 -3.41 32.53
N ARG A 36 -2.29 -3.09 32.20
CA ARG A 36 -3.33 -4.06 31.87
C ARG A 36 -3.65 -3.99 30.39
N ILE A 37 -3.40 -5.10 29.68
CA ILE A 37 -3.81 -5.22 28.27
C ILE A 37 -5.31 -5.52 28.25
N ASP A 38 -6.10 -4.66 27.60
CA ASP A 38 -7.56 -4.78 27.50
C ASP A 38 -7.97 -5.67 26.33
N SER A 39 -7.23 -5.65 25.23
CA SER A 39 -7.53 -6.47 24.05
C SER A 39 -6.29 -6.79 23.23
N PHE A 40 -6.41 -7.85 22.40
CA PHE A 40 -5.39 -8.28 21.46
C PHE A 40 -5.94 -8.16 20.03
N ILE A 41 -5.17 -7.54 19.13
CA ILE A 41 -5.42 -7.53 17.70
C ILE A 41 -4.42 -8.49 17.04
N GLU A 42 -4.93 -9.59 16.51
CA GLU A 42 -4.13 -10.62 15.84
C GLU A 42 -4.37 -10.55 14.32
N ILE A 43 -3.32 -10.24 13.54
CA ILE A 43 -3.41 -10.22 12.09
C ILE A 43 -2.55 -11.33 11.50
N SER A 44 -3.20 -12.29 10.86
CA SER A 44 -2.55 -13.31 10.04
C SER A 44 -2.41 -12.81 8.60
N ILE A 45 -1.18 -12.80 8.08
CA ILE A 45 -0.90 -12.32 6.73
C ILE A 45 -0.60 -13.49 5.82
N SER A 46 -1.58 -13.91 5.02
CA SER A 46 -1.29 -14.68 3.81
C SER A 46 -0.66 -13.73 2.76
N SER A 47 0.50 -14.11 2.24
CA SER A 47 1.46 -13.27 1.51
C SER A 47 0.98 -12.64 0.18
N ARG A 48 -0.24 -12.86 -0.28
CA ARG A 48 -0.60 -12.61 -1.69
C ARG A 48 -1.66 -11.56 -2.00
N LYS A 49 -2.49 -11.04 -1.07
CA LYS A 49 -3.70 -10.30 -1.52
C LYS A 49 -4.14 -9.05 -0.79
N THR A 50 -3.40 -8.41 0.10
CA THR A 50 -3.92 -7.19 0.75
C THR A 50 -3.10 -5.95 0.40
N SER A 51 -3.75 -4.93 -0.17
CA SER A 51 -3.13 -3.64 -0.43
C SER A 51 -2.62 -3.01 0.88
N LYS A 52 -1.45 -2.36 0.82
CA LYS A 52 -0.77 -1.71 1.95
C LYS A 52 -1.69 -0.82 2.77
N GLN A 53 -2.56 -0.06 2.11
CA GLN A 53 -3.45 0.92 2.72
C GLN A 53 -4.51 0.26 3.61
N ARG A 54 -5.08 -0.86 3.17
CA ARG A 54 -6.21 -1.51 3.85
C ARG A 54 -5.88 -1.99 5.26
N ARG A 55 -4.63 -2.41 5.53
CA ARG A 55 -4.19 -2.89 6.86
C ARG A 55 -3.95 -1.76 7.86
N ILE A 56 -3.40 -0.64 7.39
CA ILE A 56 -3.24 0.56 8.19
C ILE A 56 -4.62 1.07 8.58
N ASP A 57 -5.54 1.10 7.62
CA ASP A 57 -6.92 1.56 7.84
C ASP A 57 -7.66 0.64 8.82
N GLU A 58 -7.54 -0.68 8.68
CA GLU A 58 -8.15 -1.67 9.60
C GLU A 58 -7.64 -1.50 11.04
N LEU A 59 -6.31 -1.36 11.23
CA LEU A 59 -5.74 -1.15 12.55
C LEU A 59 -6.18 0.18 13.16
N LEU A 60 -6.20 1.24 12.36
CA LEU A 60 -6.63 2.56 12.83
C LEU A 60 -8.14 2.62 13.13
N GLN A 61 -8.96 1.79 12.48
CA GLN A 61 -10.40 1.68 12.77
C GLN A 61 -10.72 0.96 14.07
N THR A 62 -9.83 0.06 14.52
CA THR A 62 -10.01 -0.69 15.77
C THR A 62 -9.52 0.06 17.01
N LEU A 63 -8.74 1.13 16.82
CA LEU A 63 -8.21 1.96 17.91
C LEU A 63 -9.02 3.25 18.04
N ASP A 64 -9.39 3.57 19.26
CA ASP A 64 -9.98 4.86 19.61
C ASP A 64 -8.90 5.92 19.89
N ASP A 65 -9.29 7.19 19.85
CA ASP A 65 -8.37 8.26 20.17
C ASP A 65 -7.96 8.17 21.66
N ALA A 66 -6.70 8.44 21.93
CA ALA A 66 -6.08 8.29 23.25
C ALA A 66 -5.82 6.84 23.70
N ASP A 67 -6.03 5.82 22.87
CA ASP A 67 -5.63 4.47 23.19
C ASP A 67 -4.10 4.31 23.21
N THR A 68 -3.64 3.20 23.78
CA THR A 68 -2.23 2.80 23.76
C THR A 68 -2.09 1.52 22.95
N LEU A 69 -1.27 1.54 21.90
CA LEU A 69 -0.89 0.36 21.15
C LEU A 69 0.45 -0.18 21.66
N ILE A 70 0.51 -1.46 22.00
CA ILE A 70 1.75 -2.14 22.37
C ILE A 70 2.09 -3.19 21.32
N VAL A 71 3.34 -3.20 20.86
CA VAL A 71 3.87 -4.18 19.91
C VAL A 71 5.24 -4.66 20.34
N THR A 72 5.62 -5.89 19.97
CA THR A 72 6.93 -6.45 20.32
C THR A 72 8.07 -5.74 19.59
N GLU A 73 7.93 -5.46 18.31
CA GLU A 73 8.97 -4.82 17.49
C GLU A 73 8.39 -4.04 16.31
N LEU A 74 9.15 -3.05 15.80
CA LEU A 74 8.77 -2.19 14.65
C LEU A 74 8.37 -2.97 13.40
N SER A 75 9.05 -4.09 13.12
CA SER A 75 8.79 -4.93 11.95
C SER A 75 7.37 -5.49 11.91
N ARG A 76 6.68 -5.53 13.05
CA ARG A 76 5.28 -5.96 13.14
C ARG A 76 4.31 -4.91 12.61
N LEU A 77 4.66 -3.62 12.70
CA LEU A 77 3.81 -2.51 12.26
C LEU A 77 3.80 -2.33 10.73
N GLY A 78 4.87 -2.70 10.03
CA GLY A 78 4.96 -2.51 8.59
C GLY A 78 6.01 -3.39 7.93
N ARG A 79 6.08 -3.36 6.60
CA ARG A 79 7.08 -4.08 5.78
C ARG A 79 8.20 -3.18 5.28
N SER A 80 8.02 -1.89 5.36
CA SER A 80 9.03 -0.89 5.01
C SER A 80 9.03 0.22 6.05
N THR A 81 10.17 0.88 6.19
CA THR A 81 10.33 2.03 7.07
C THR A 81 9.27 3.09 6.78
N ALA A 82 8.96 3.34 5.52
CA ALA A 82 7.94 4.32 5.12
C ALA A 82 6.52 3.93 5.59
N GLU A 83 6.15 2.65 5.56
CA GLU A 83 4.86 2.18 6.09
C GLU A 83 4.76 2.37 7.61
N ILE A 84 5.82 2.00 8.33
CA ILE A 84 5.89 2.12 9.79
C ILE A 84 5.73 3.59 10.20
N ILE A 85 6.46 4.48 9.54
CA ILE A 85 6.41 5.91 9.83
C ILE A 85 5.02 6.49 9.54
N ALA A 86 4.43 6.15 8.40
CA ALA A 86 3.10 6.61 8.05
C ALA A 86 2.06 6.18 9.11
N LEU A 87 2.15 4.93 9.57
CA LEU A 87 1.27 4.38 10.60
C LEU A 87 1.48 5.07 11.96
N VAL A 88 2.73 5.17 12.42
CA VAL A 88 3.06 5.83 13.69
C VAL A 88 2.62 7.30 13.67
N ASN A 89 2.86 8.02 12.58
CA ASN A 89 2.40 9.41 12.43
C ASN A 89 0.87 9.54 12.47
N ALA A 90 0.14 8.61 11.83
CA ALA A 90 -1.32 8.60 11.86
C ALA A 90 -1.85 8.36 13.29
N MET A 91 -1.22 7.44 14.03
CA MET A 91 -1.58 7.15 15.43
C MET A 91 -1.34 8.37 16.32
N ILE A 92 -0.19 9.03 16.19
CA ILE A 92 0.13 10.21 17.00
C ILE A 92 -0.80 11.38 16.71
N LYS A 93 -1.21 11.58 15.45
CA LYS A 93 -2.22 12.60 15.10
C LYS A 93 -3.55 12.38 15.82
N ARG A 94 -3.91 11.13 16.07
CA ARG A 94 -5.08 10.70 16.83
C ARG A 94 -4.83 10.61 18.35
N ASN A 95 -3.68 11.09 18.82
CA ASN A 95 -3.26 11.00 20.21
C ASN A 95 -3.12 9.57 20.76
N ILE A 96 -2.91 8.59 19.87
CA ILE A 96 -2.66 7.19 20.23
C ILE A 96 -1.19 7.06 20.61
N ARG A 97 -0.92 6.51 21.80
CA ARG A 97 0.43 6.19 22.29
C ARG A 97 0.90 4.87 21.69
N VAL A 98 2.16 4.78 21.26
CA VAL A 98 2.73 3.57 20.67
C VAL A 98 3.94 3.12 21.48
N ILE A 99 3.87 1.91 22.04
CA ILE A 99 4.96 1.29 22.80
C ILE A 99 5.54 0.15 21.98
N ILE A 100 6.86 0.15 21.79
CA ILE A 100 7.60 -0.87 21.03
C ILE A 100 8.65 -1.48 21.94
N ILE A 101 8.45 -2.73 22.34
CA ILE A 101 9.17 -3.36 23.45
C ILE A 101 10.66 -3.51 23.12
N LYS A 102 11.01 -4.21 22.02
CA LYS A 102 12.41 -4.54 21.69
C LYS A 102 13.28 -3.33 21.43
N GLN A 103 12.71 -2.26 20.88
CA GLN A 103 13.43 -1.02 20.63
C GLN A 103 13.39 -0.06 21.82
N ASN A 104 12.69 -0.43 22.89
CA ASN A 104 12.48 0.41 24.08
C ASN A 104 11.96 1.81 23.73
N LEU A 105 11.00 1.86 22.79
CA LEU A 105 10.41 3.10 22.34
C LEU A 105 9.01 3.25 22.93
N ASP A 106 8.76 4.45 23.46
CA ASP A 106 7.47 4.91 23.96
C ASP A 106 7.15 6.24 23.28
N ILE A 107 6.26 6.20 22.31
CA ILE A 107 6.02 7.31 21.40
C ILE A 107 4.63 7.87 21.67
N SER A 108 4.58 9.16 22.05
CA SER A 108 3.34 9.88 22.31
C SER A 108 3.39 11.31 21.77
N ARG A 109 2.22 11.94 21.59
CA ARG A 109 2.11 13.28 21.00
C ARG A 109 2.82 14.37 21.83
N HIS A 110 2.87 14.22 23.14
CA HIS A 110 3.30 15.27 24.06
C HIS A 110 4.76 15.17 24.46
N ASP A 111 5.45 14.11 24.06
CA ASP A 111 6.85 13.90 24.42
C ASP A 111 7.82 14.47 23.37
N MET A 112 8.80 15.26 23.79
CA MET A 112 9.82 15.84 22.93
C MET A 112 10.68 14.76 22.26
N ASN A 113 11.03 13.69 22.99
CA ASN A 113 11.82 12.59 22.47
C ASN A 113 11.07 11.87 21.33
N SER A 114 9.76 11.72 21.46
CA SER A 114 8.89 11.17 20.42
C SER A 114 8.95 11.98 19.13
N LYS A 115 8.95 13.30 19.22
CA LYS A 115 9.08 14.18 18.03
C LYS A 115 10.44 13.99 17.35
N ILE A 116 11.51 13.90 18.11
CA ILE A 116 12.86 13.66 17.58
C ILE A 116 12.91 12.29 16.87
N ILE A 117 12.42 11.24 17.52
CA ILE A 117 12.38 9.87 16.95
C ILE A 117 11.60 9.84 15.64
N ILE A 118 10.41 10.47 15.59
CA ILE A 118 9.59 10.53 14.39
C ILE A 118 10.30 11.28 13.26
N THR A 119 10.95 12.39 13.58
CA THR A 119 11.71 13.18 12.60
C THR A 119 12.87 12.37 12.03
N LEU A 120 13.63 11.68 12.88
CA LEU A 120 14.73 10.79 12.45
C LEU A 120 14.21 9.65 11.56
N PHE A 121 13.14 8.98 11.94
CA PHE A 121 12.54 7.94 11.13
C PHE A 121 12.05 8.46 9.78
N SER A 122 11.43 9.65 9.75
CA SER A 122 10.99 10.27 8.50
C SER A 122 12.18 10.56 7.56
N LEU A 123 13.28 11.05 8.11
CA LEU A 123 14.52 11.27 7.36
C LEU A 123 15.09 9.95 6.82
N PHE A 124 15.15 8.90 7.64
CA PHE A 124 15.62 7.58 7.19
C PHE A 124 14.76 6.99 6.06
N ALA A 125 13.43 7.17 6.12
CA ALA A 125 12.55 6.72 5.05
C ALA A 125 12.76 7.49 3.74
N GLU A 126 13.08 8.76 3.82
CA GLU A 126 13.42 9.58 2.65
C GLU A 126 14.74 9.11 2.04
N LEU A 127 15.79 8.94 2.85
CA LEU A 127 17.07 8.39 2.41
C LEU A 127 16.92 7.00 1.78
N GLU A 128 16.13 6.10 2.35
CA GLU A 128 15.86 4.78 1.78
C GLU A 128 15.24 4.89 0.38
N ARG A 129 14.25 5.78 0.18
CA ARG A 129 13.63 6.03 -1.13
C ARG A 129 14.63 6.56 -2.14
N ASP A 130 15.49 7.50 -1.73
CA ASP A 130 16.49 8.09 -2.59
C ASP A 130 17.52 7.04 -3.03
N MET A 131 17.98 6.21 -2.11
CA MET A 131 18.88 5.10 -2.42
C MET A 131 18.26 4.09 -3.39
N ILE A 132 16.98 3.73 -3.21
CA ILE A 132 16.25 2.83 -4.14
C ILE A 132 16.14 3.49 -5.52
N SER A 133 15.82 4.80 -5.57
CA SER A 133 15.74 5.56 -6.81
C SER A 133 17.08 5.61 -7.54
N LEU A 134 18.17 5.86 -6.82
CA LEU A 134 19.53 5.89 -7.36
C LEU A 134 19.90 4.52 -7.95
N ARG A 135 19.77 3.44 -7.19
CA ARG A 135 20.04 2.07 -7.65
C ARG A 135 19.22 1.70 -8.89
N THR A 136 17.94 2.13 -8.94
CA THR A 136 17.08 1.89 -10.08
C THR A 136 17.58 2.64 -11.32
N LYS A 137 17.98 3.91 -11.18
CA LYS A 137 18.56 4.71 -12.26
C LYS A 137 19.83 4.07 -12.79
N GLU A 138 20.74 3.67 -11.91
CA GLU A 138 22.00 3.00 -12.27
C GLU A 138 21.75 1.68 -13.02
N ALA A 139 20.84 0.84 -12.51
CA ALA A 139 20.47 -0.42 -13.16
C ALA A 139 19.86 -0.20 -14.55
N LEU A 140 19.02 0.84 -14.71
CA LEU A 140 18.43 1.20 -16.00
C LEU A 140 19.48 1.74 -16.98
N LEU A 141 20.44 2.55 -16.51
CA LEU A 141 21.53 3.05 -17.30
C LEU A 141 22.45 1.90 -17.78
N ALA A 142 22.78 0.97 -16.88
CA ALA A 142 23.57 -0.22 -17.23
C ALA A 142 22.86 -1.07 -18.31
N LYS A 143 21.57 -1.31 -18.21
CA LYS A 143 20.78 -2.01 -19.23
C LYS A 143 20.76 -1.25 -20.56
N LYS A 144 20.63 0.07 -20.51
CA LYS A 144 20.66 0.91 -21.70
C LYS A 144 22.03 0.87 -22.39
N ALA A 145 23.13 0.89 -21.61
CA ALA A 145 24.51 0.74 -22.14
C ALA A 145 24.75 -0.63 -22.82
N GLN A 146 24.07 -1.68 -22.34
CA GLN A 146 24.06 -3.01 -22.96
C GLN A 146 23.20 -3.08 -24.25
N GLY A 147 22.62 -1.97 -24.72
CA GLY A 147 21.76 -1.93 -25.90
C GLY A 147 20.33 -2.42 -25.66
N ILE A 148 19.95 -2.74 -24.43
CA ILE A 148 18.62 -3.22 -24.10
C ILE A 148 17.64 -2.04 -24.19
N LYS A 149 16.66 -2.13 -25.11
CA LYS A 149 15.58 -1.15 -25.21
C LYS A 149 14.67 -1.27 -24.00
N LEU A 150 14.64 -0.23 -23.17
CA LEU A 150 13.77 -0.15 -22.02
C LEU A 150 12.36 0.27 -22.43
N GLY A 151 11.37 -0.26 -21.74
CA GLY A 151 9.97 0.03 -21.98
C GLY A 151 9.29 -0.98 -22.92
N LYS A 152 8.10 -0.62 -23.34
CA LYS A 152 7.27 -1.48 -24.16
C LYS A 152 7.79 -1.52 -25.61
N PRO A 153 7.90 -2.70 -26.26
CA PRO A 153 8.26 -2.79 -27.68
C PRO A 153 7.29 -1.97 -28.55
N LYS A 154 7.84 -1.27 -29.56
CA LYS A 154 6.99 -0.54 -30.52
C LYS A 154 6.01 -1.51 -31.20
N GLY A 155 4.76 -1.07 -31.38
CA GLY A 155 3.73 -1.87 -32.05
C GLY A 155 2.99 -2.88 -31.19
N THR A 156 3.42 -3.13 -29.94
CA THR A 156 2.67 -4.03 -29.05
C THR A 156 1.36 -3.40 -28.62
N LEU A 157 0.25 -4.01 -29.01
CA LEU A 157 -1.08 -3.61 -28.57
C LEU A 157 -1.40 -4.19 -27.17
N GLN A 158 -1.82 -3.34 -26.25
CA GLN A 158 -2.28 -3.80 -24.94
C GLN A 158 -3.74 -4.22 -25.00
N LYS A 159 -4.13 -5.12 -24.07
CA LYS A 159 -5.53 -5.40 -23.82
C LYS A 159 -6.27 -4.10 -23.48
N SER A 160 -7.41 -3.92 -24.09
CA SER A 160 -8.25 -2.74 -23.92
C SER A 160 -9.64 -3.13 -23.49
N LYS A 161 -10.32 -2.25 -22.76
CA LYS A 161 -11.72 -2.45 -22.40
C LYS A 161 -12.65 -2.57 -23.62
N PHE A 162 -12.20 -2.10 -24.78
CA PHE A 162 -12.94 -2.19 -26.03
C PHE A 162 -12.79 -3.54 -26.73
N ASP A 163 -11.83 -4.39 -26.32
CA ASP A 163 -11.58 -5.68 -26.97
C ASP A 163 -12.78 -6.63 -26.89
N LYS A 164 -13.58 -6.51 -25.83
CA LYS A 164 -14.81 -7.31 -25.66
C LYS A 164 -15.89 -7.00 -26.68
N ASP A 165 -15.90 -5.79 -27.25
CA ASP A 165 -16.92 -5.32 -28.20
C ASP A 165 -16.34 -5.15 -29.60
N ILE A 166 -15.17 -5.75 -29.91
CA ILE A 166 -14.45 -5.54 -31.17
C ILE A 166 -15.29 -5.88 -32.40
N GLU A 167 -16.06 -6.97 -32.36
CA GLU A 167 -16.91 -7.39 -33.48
C GLU A 167 -18.07 -6.42 -33.70
N LYS A 168 -18.72 -5.95 -32.62
CA LYS A 168 -19.75 -4.90 -32.70
C LYS A 168 -19.19 -3.58 -33.21
N ILE A 169 -17.94 -3.23 -32.83
CA ILE A 169 -17.28 -2.03 -33.32
C ILE A 169 -17.05 -2.11 -34.83
N LYS A 170 -16.61 -3.25 -35.34
CA LYS A 170 -16.43 -3.48 -36.78
C LYS A 170 -17.76 -3.39 -37.55
N GLU A 171 -18.81 -4.03 -37.03
CA GLU A 171 -20.15 -3.98 -37.60
C GLU A 171 -20.68 -2.54 -37.68
N LEU A 172 -20.60 -1.77 -36.60
CA LEU A 172 -21.03 -0.39 -36.56
C LEU A 172 -20.19 0.53 -37.46
N LEU A 173 -18.91 0.24 -37.65
CA LEU A 173 -18.06 0.90 -38.65
C LEU A 173 -18.52 0.58 -40.06
N GLY A 174 -18.87 -0.68 -40.35
CA GLY A 174 -19.46 -1.06 -41.68
C GLY A 174 -20.76 -0.35 -42.00
N TYR A 175 -21.59 -0.06 -40.98
CA TYR A 175 -22.80 0.76 -41.16
C TYR A 175 -22.55 2.26 -41.31
N GLY A 176 -21.29 2.71 -41.31
CA GLY A 176 -20.94 4.14 -41.48
C GLY A 176 -21.32 5.02 -40.28
N LEU A 177 -21.54 4.46 -39.09
CA LEU A 177 -21.89 5.24 -37.91
C LEU A 177 -20.72 6.11 -37.44
N SER A 178 -21.04 7.35 -37.01
CA SER A 178 -20.03 8.22 -36.42
C SER A 178 -19.54 7.69 -35.09
N ILE A 179 -18.27 7.88 -34.77
CA ILE A 179 -17.65 7.40 -33.52
C ILE A 179 -18.41 7.85 -32.26
N ARG A 180 -19.00 9.04 -32.27
CA ARG A 180 -19.85 9.52 -31.17
C ARG A 180 -21.12 8.68 -31.00
N LYS A 181 -21.76 8.33 -32.09
CA LYS A 181 -22.96 7.47 -32.09
C LYS A 181 -22.59 6.05 -31.61
N MET A 182 -21.48 5.50 -32.14
CA MET A 182 -20.95 4.20 -31.73
C MET A 182 -20.65 4.14 -30.23
N ALA A 183 -19.95 5.15 -29.70
CA ALA A 183 -19.66 5.20 -28.26
C ALA A 183 -20.95 5.20 -27.43
N LYS A 184 -21.98 5.93 -27.84
CA LYS A 184 -23.28 5.98 -27.16
C LYS A 184 -24.00 4.62 -27.22
N VAL A 185 -24.02 3.97 -28.38
CA VAL A 185 -24.66 2.66 -28.57
C VAL A 185 -23.97 1.58 -27.72
N LEU A 186 -22.64 1.62 -27.62
CA LEU A 186 -21.85 0.67 -26.88
C LEU A 186 -21.72 1.02 -25.38
N GLY A 187 -22.34 2.12 -24.91
CA GLY A 187 -22.31 2.53 -23.51
C GLY A 187 -20.97 3.11 -23.04
N TYR A 188 -20.13 3.62 -23.95
CA TYR A 188 -18.87 4.25 -23.62
C TYR A 188 -18.99 5.76 -23.45
N THR A 189 -18.44 6.28 -22.36
CA THR A 189 -18.45 7.73 -22.05
C THR A 189 -17.51 8.54 -22.96
N SER A 190 -16.40 7.95 -23.42
CA SER A 190 -15.37 8.66 -24.20
C SER A 190 -15.30 8.16 -25.64
N HIS A 191 -15.87 8.93 -26.56
CA HIS A 191 -15.73 8.68 -28.01
C HIS A 191 -14.30 8.92 -28.52
N ILE A 192 -13.50 9.76 -27.84
CA ILE A 192 -12.09 10.02 -28.20
C ILE A 192 -11.27 8.76 -27.94
N ALA A 193 -11.47 8.12 -26.77
CA ALA A 193 -10.78 6.87 -26.43
C ALA A 193 -11.14 5.74 -27.42
N LEU A 194 -12.42 5.65 -27.83
CA LEU A 194 -12.87 4.68 -28.82
C LEU A 194 -12.22 4.96 -30.20
N ASN A 195 -12.14 6.23 -30.63
CA ASN A 195 -11.47 6.61 -31.88
C ASN A 195 -9.99 6.23 -31.87
N THR A 196 -9.29 6.51 -30.76
CA THR A 196 -7.88 6.11 -30.56
C THR A 196 -7.70 4.61 -30.65
N TYR A 197 -8.61 3.83 -30.08
CA TYR A 197 -8.62 2.38 -30.13
C TYR A 197 -8.78 1.87 -31.57
N ILE A 198 -9.77 2.37 -32.30
CA ILE A 198 -10.05 2.03 -33.69
C ILE A 198 -8.84 2.32 -34.59
N ASN A 199 -8.25 3.52 -34.43
CA ASN A 199 -7.08 3.91 -35.23
C ASN A 199 -5.83 3.07 -34.91
N LYS A 200 -5.56 2.81 -33.61
CA LYS A 200 -4.41 1.99 -33.21
C LYS A 200 -4.49 0.54 -33.69
N ARG A 201 -5.67 0.01 -33.90
CA ARG A 201 -5.91 -1.35 -34.40
C ARG A 201 -6.25 -1.40 -35.88
N SER A 202 -6.19 -0.26 -36.57
CA SER A 202 -6.49 -0.14 -38.01
C SER A 202 -7.86 -0.73 -38.39
N LEU A 203 -8.87 -0.65 -37.51
CA LEU A 203 -10.17 -1.28 -37.72
C LEU A 203 -11.02 -0.63 -38.81
N ARG A 204 -10.59 0.51 -39.36
CA ARG A 204 -11.24 1.15 -40.51
C ARG A 204 -10.83 0.58 -41.86
N GLN A 205 -9.72 -0.20 -41.89
CA GLN A 205 -9.29 -0.93 -43.07
C GLN A 205 -9.95 -2.32 -43.04
N ILE A 206 -11.28 -2.35 -43.15
CA ILE A 206 -12.00 -3.58 -43.47
C ILE A 206 -12.05 -3.56 -44.99
N ASP A 207 -11.22 -4.37 -45.63
CA ASP A 207 -11.30 -4.63 -47.05
C ASP A 207 -12.73 -5.10 -47.36
N LEU A 208 -13.38 -4.39 -48.27
CA LEU A 208 -14.62 -4.77 -48.93
C LEU A 208 -14.34 -5.93 -49.88
#